data_0b77c4f0335b1227f04e76cd4c008f9f
#
_entry.id   0b77c4f0335b1227f04e76cd4c008f9f
#
_cell.length_a   1.000
_cell.length_b   1.000
_cell.length_c   1.000
_cell.angle_alpha   90.00
_cell.angle_beta   90.00
_cell.angle_gamma   90.00
#
_symmetry.space_group_name_H-M   'P 1'
#
loop_
_entity.id
_entity.type
_entity.pdbx_description
1 polymer ?
#
loop_
_entity_poly.entity_id
_entity_poly.type
_entity_poly.pdbx_seq_one_letter_code
_entity_poly.pdbx_strand_id
1 'polypeptide(L)'
;MWPQWQVRRAAHHTEETNVINLEGVVSANWRELPRKEIFPGVHRCLVWQEAGGSIALVVEFEPGAKFTTLDTHSPGPEEVFVVSGVFNDGVHDYPAGTFVHNPAGSSHVPQSVQGCVIFVFYPQG
;
A
#
# COMPACT_ATOMS: atom_id res chain seq x y z
N MET A 1 -19.59 -13.41 -2.07
CA MET A 1 -19.35 -14.14 -0.80
C MET A 1 -18.16 -13.52 -0.08
N TRP A 2 -18.34 -13.22 1.20
CA TRP A 2 -17.25 -12.66 2.01
C TRP A 2 -16.36 -13.76 2.56
N PRO A 3 -15.05 -13.51 2.69
CA PRO A 3 -14.15 -14.47 3.33
C PRO A 3 -14.58 -14.82 4.77
N GLN A 4 -14.30 -16.03 5.19
CA GLN A 4 -14.69 -16.51 6.53
C GLN A 4 -14.08 -15.68 7.68
N TRP A 5 -12.90 -15.14 7.49
CA TRP A 5 -12.28 -14.32 8.52
C TRP A 5 -13.05 -13.03 8.80
N GLN A 6 -13.76 -12.47 7.81
CA GLN A 6 -14.60 -11.30 8.02
C GLN A 6 -15.86 -11.65 8.80
N VAL A 7 -16.44 -12.82 8.53
CA VAL A 7 -17.61 -13.30 9.25
C VAL A 7 -17.28 -13.54 10.73
N ARG A 8 -16.16 -14.18 11.00
CA ARG A 8 -15.74 -14.45 12.38
C ARG A 8 -15.49 -13.18 13.20
N ARG A 9 -14.96 -12.14 12.57
CA ARG A 9 -14.71 -10.87 13.28
C ARG A 9 -16.01 -10.28 13.82
N ALA A 10 -17.06 -10.31 13.04
CA ALA A 10 -18.34 -9.78 13.48
C ALA A 10 -18.91 -10.52 14.69
N ALA A 11 -18.59 -11.80 14.85
CA ALA A 11 -19.11 -12.63 15.94
C ALA A 11 -18.47 -12.34 17.30
N HIS A 12 -17.38 -11.58 17.34
CA HIS A 12 -16.65 -11.28 18.59
C HIS A 12 -17.05 -9.95 19.24
N HIS A 13 -18.05 -9.29 18.70
CA HIS A 13 -18.53 -8.05 19.28
C HIS A 13 -19.19 -8.32 20.64
N THR A 14 -18.82 -7.56 21.66
CA THR A 14 -19.41 -7.62 22.99
C THR A 14 -20.06 -6.30 23.33
N GLU A 15 -21.23 -6.36 23.98
CA GLU A 15 -22.04 -5.18 24.26
C GLU A 15 -21.56 -4.36 25.46
N GLU A 16 -20.83 -4.98 26.39
CA GLU A 16 -20.35 -4.28 27.58
C GLU A 16 -19.22 -3.30 27.32
N THR A 17 -18.69 -3.26 26.09
CA THR A 17 -17.57 -2.39 25.73
C THR A 17 -18.00 -1.23 24.88
N ASN A 18 -18.99 -0.46 25.35
CA ASN A 18 -19.48 0.70 24.61
C ASN A 18 -18.65 1.97 24.83
N VAL A 19 -17.47 1.83 25.45
CA VAL A 19 -16.56 2.95 25.65
C VAL A 19 -15.60 3.03 24.47
N ILE A 20 -15.63 4.16 23.80
CA ILE A 20 -14.66 4.42 22.71
C ILE A 20 -13.31 4.68 23.37
N ASN A 21 -12.28 3.96 22.94
CA ASN A 21 -10.91 4.17 23.37
C ASN A 21 -10.04 4.45 22.15
N LEU A 22 -9.57 5.68 22.04
CA LEU A 22 -8.76 6.15 20.90
C LEU A 22 -7.28 6.33 21.28
N GLU A 23 -6.87 5.82 22.42
CA GLU A 23 -5.47 5.90 22.83
C GLU A 23 -4.58 5.19 21.81
N GLY A 24 -3.54 5.88 21.34
CA GLY A 24 -2.61 5.35 20.36
C GLY A 24 -3.08 5.41 18.91
N VAL A 25 -4.28 5.91 18.65
CA VAL A 25 -4.77 6.10 17.28
C VAL A 25 -4.00 7.24 16.64
N VAL A 26 -3.47 6.99 15.44
CA VAL A 26 -2.82 8.01 14.62
C VAL A 26 -3.50 8.03 13.26
N SER A 27 -3.50 9.19 12.62
CA SER A 27 -4.06 9.33 11.28
C SER A 27 -3.20 10.27 10.45
N ALA A 28 -3.22 10.06 9.15
CA ALA A 28 -2.50 10.92 8.22
C ALA A 28 -3.24 10.95 6.88
N ASN A 29 -3.31 12.13 6.29
CA ASN A 29 -3.80 12.29 4.94
C ASN A 29 -2.60 12.49 4.03
N TRP A 30 -2.36 11.54 3.14
CA TRP A 30 -1.16 11.55 2.30
C TRP A 30 -1.07 12.81 1.40
N ARG A 31 -2.21 13.42 1.07
CA ARG A 31 -2.22 14.64 0.26
C ARG A 31 -1.62 15.85 0.99
N GLU A 32 -1.51 15.77 2.31
CA GLU A 32 -0.97 16.85 3.16
C GLU A 32 0.45 16.55 3.62
N LEU A 33 1.00 15.41 3.27
CA LEU A 33 2.33 14.97 3.71
C LEU A 33 3.40 15.26 2.64
N PRO A 34 4.67 15.40 3.04
CA PRO A 34 5.75 15.59 2.10
C PRO A 34 5.88 14.43 1.12
N ARG A 35 6.21 14.76 -0.13
CA ARG A 35 6.44 13.77 -1.18
C ARG A 35 7.89 13.84 -1.62
N LYS A 36 8.46 12.68 -1.91
CA LYS A 36 9.81 12.56 -2.43
C LYS A 36 9.76 11.88 -3.79
N GLU A 37 10.34 12.52 -4.80
CA GLU A 37 10.51 11.88 -6.10
C GLU A 37 11.64 10.84 -6.00
N ILE A 38 11.33 9.59 -6.27
CA ILE A 38 12.29 8.49 -6.18
C ILE A 38 12.78 8.00 -7.54
N PHE A 39 11.96 8.17 -8.58
CA PHE A 39 12.31 8.01 -9.98
C PHE A 39 11.59 9.13 -10.74
N PRO A 40 11.99 9.47 -11.97
CA PRO A 40 11.27 10.51 -12.71
C PRO A 40 9.78 10.22 -12.79
N GLY A 41 8.96 11.12 -12.25
CA GLY A 41 7.50 11.00 -12.21
C GLY A 41 6.93 10.03 -11.18
N VAL A 42 7.76 9.44 -10.31
CA VAL A 42 7.31 8.55 -9.23
C VAL A 42 7.55 9.23 -7.90
N HIS A 43 6.46 9.50 -7.17
CA HIS A 43 6.52 10.25 -5.90
C HIS A 43 6.07 9.36 -4.75
N ARG A 44 6.87 9.31 -3.72
CA ARG A 44 6.62 8.50 -2.53
C ARG A 44 6.25 9.41 -1.36
N CYS A 45 5.24 8.98 -0.60
CA CYS A 45 4.81 9.64 0.62
C CYS A 45 4.80 8.62 1.76
N LEU A 46 5.56 8.89 2.82
CA LEU A 46 5.56 8.05 4.01
C LEU A 46 4.34 8.42 4.86
N VAL A 47 3.42 7.48 5.03
CA VAL A 47 2.16 7.69 5.76
C VAL A 47 2.27 7.27 7.20
N TRP A 48 2.93 6.14 7.46
CA TRP A 48 3.09 5.60 8.79
C TRP A 48 4.29 4.67 8.86
N GLN A 49 4.97 4.69 9.98
CA GLN A 49 6.09 3.81 10.21
C GLN A 49 6.14 3.43 11.69
N GLU A 50 6.21 2.15 11.97
CA GLU A 50 6.43 1.65 13.31
C GLU A 50 7.93 1.45 13.54
N ALA A 51 8.42 1.84 14.70
CA ALA A 51 9.84 1.73 15.01
C ALA A 51 10.29 0.27 14.87
N GLY A 52 11.27 0.03 13.99
CA GLY A 52 11.81 -1.30 13.73
C GLY A 52 10.84 -2.27 13.06
N GLY A 53 9.77 -1.76 12.46
CA GLY A 53 8.72 -2.62 11.94
C GLY A 53 8.08 -2.09 10.67
N SER A 54 6.75 -2.17 10.62
CA SER A 54 5.93 -1.92 9.43
C SER A 54 6.08 -0.53 8.86
N ILE A 55 5.95 -0.42 7.54
CA ILE A 55 5.96 0.85 6.81
C ILE A 55 4.74 0.90 5.90
N ALA A 56 4.04 2.03 5.91
CA ALA A 56 2.93 2.31 5.00
C ALA A 56 3.26 3.53 4.14
N LEU A 57 3.12 3.39 2.85
CA LEU A 57 3.42 4.41 1.86
C LEU A 57 2.23 4.66 0.95
N VAL A 58 2.19 5.84 0.36
CA VAL A 58 1.43 6.08 -0.86
C VAL A 58 2.42 6.45 -1.95
N VAL A 59 2.28 5.83 -3.12
CA VAL A 59 3.14 6.11 -4.26
C VAL A 59 2.27 6.59 -5.42
N GLU A 60 2.63 7.74 -5.97
CA GLU A 60 1.97 8.31 -7.15
C GLU A 60 2.86 8.16 -8.36
N PHE A 61 2.26 7.69 -9.45
CA PHE A 61 2.92 7.60 -10.74
C PHE A 61 2.28 8.62 -11.68
N GLU A 62 3.07 9.54 -12.19
CA GLU A 62 2.64 10.37 -13.31
C GLU A 62 2.44 9.51 -14.55
N PRO A 63 1.59 9.92 -15.52
CA PRO A 63 1.45 9.15 -16.74
C PRO A 63 2.79 8.86 -17.43
N GLY A 64 3.03 7.59 -17.71
CA GLY A 64 4.27 7.11 -18.33
C GLY A 64 5.43 6.87 -17.36
N ALA A 65 5.26 7.15 -16.08
CA ALA A 65 6.32 6.98 -15.11
C ALA A 65 6.62 5.50 -14.84
N LYS A 66 7.89 5.20 -14.57
CA LYS A 66 8.37 3.84 -14.46
C LYS A 66 9.60 3.80 -13.55
N PHE A 67 9.69 2.76 -12.70
CA PHE A 67 10.94 2.48 -12.01
C PHE A 67 12.03 2.19 -13.02
N THR A 68 13.22 2.74 -12.81
CA THR A 68 14.36 2.50 -13.69
C THR A 68 15.18 1.30 -13.25
N THR A 69 14.83 0.68 -12.14
CA THR A 69 15.48 -0.51 -11.61
C THR A 69 14.45 -1.57 -11.22
N LEU A 70 14.89 -2.81 -11.16
CA LEU A 70 14.09 -3.90 -10.62
C LEU A 70 13.87 -3.68 -9.13
N ASP A 71 12.62 -3.82 -8.68
CA ASP A 71 12.24 -3.72 -7.28
C ASP A 71 12.06 -5.12 -6.71
N THR A 72 12.94 -5.52 -5.80
CA THR A 72 12.91 -6.84 -5.17
C THR A 72 12.49 -6.70 -3.71
N HIS A 73 11.53 -7.52 -3.28
CA HIS A 73 10.96 -7.42 -1.95
C HIS A 73 11.73 -8.26 -0.95
N SER A 74 12.36 -7.58 0.01
CA SER A 74 13.19 -8.19 1.06
C SER A 74 13.28 -7.21 2.23
N PRO A 75 13.20 -7.67 3.49
CA PRO A 75 13.14 -9.06 3.93
C PRO A 75 11.75 -9.70 3.84
N GLY A 76 10.70 -8.92 3.83
CA GLY A 76 9.33 -9.40 3.82
C GLY A 76 8.57 -9.08 2.54
N PRO A 77 7.27 -9.38 2.53
CA PRO A 77 6.41 -9.11 1.39
C PRO A 77 6.07 -7.64 1.27
N GLU A 78 5.53 -7.28 0.10
CA GLU A 78 4.94 -5.98 -0.16
C GLU A 78 3.45 -6.19 -0.52
N GLU A 79 2.59 -5.49 0.20
CA GLU A 79 1.15 -5.49 -0.07
C GLU A 79 0.81 -4.19 -0.80
N VAL A 80 0.08 -4.29 -1.92
CA VAL A 80 -0.29 -3.13 -2.73
C VAL A 80 -1.79 -3.08 -2.92
N PHE A 81 -2.37 -1.91 -2.76
CA PHE A 81 -3.75 -1.65 -3.15
C PHE A 81 -3.79 -0.50 -4.15
N VAL A 82 -4.39 -0.72 -5.31
CA VAL A 82 -4.50 0.30 -6.34
C VAL A 82 -5.65 1.23 -6.01
N VAL A 83 -5.34 2.48 -5.66
CA VAL A 83 -6.33 3.48 -5.24
C VAL A 83 -6.99 4.11 -6.45
N SER A 84 -6.21 4.46 -7.47
CA SER A 84 -6.72 5.08 -8.70
C SER A 84 -5.80 4.78 -9.87
N GLY A 85 -6.34 4.90 -11.08
CA GLY A 85 -5.61 4.64 -12.30
C GLY A 85 -5.36 3.15 -12.55
N VAL A 86 -4.28 2.85 -13.25
CA VAL A 86 -3.88 1.47 -13.57
C VAL A 86 -2.41 1.30 -13.23
N PHE A 87 -2.14 0.39 -12.29
CA PHE A 87 -0.77 0.01 -11.92
C PHE A 87 -0.31 -1.15 -12.77
N ASN A 88 0.96 -1.13 -13.19
CA ASN A 88 1.56 -2.23 -13.95
C ASN A 88 2.83 -2.69 -13.25
N ASP A 89 3.04 -4.00 -13.16
CA ASP A 89 4.20 -4.60 -12.50
C ASP A 89 5.34 -4.94 -13.46
N GLY A 90 5.19 -4.57 -14.72
CA GLY A 90 6.10 -4.94 -15.79
C GLY A 90 5.52 -6.01 -16.72
N VAL A 91 4.46 -6.69 -16.29
CA VAL A 91 3.80 -7.76 -17.04
C VAL A 91 2.28 -7.58 -17.05
N HIS A 92 1.67 -7.32 -15.90
CA HIS A 92 0.22 -7.28 -15.74
C HIS A 92 -0.28 -5.88 -15.40
N ASP A 93 -1.47 -5.53 -15.88
CA ASP A 93 -2.19 -4.34 -15.50
C ASP A 93 -3.14 -4.63 -14.35
N TYR A 94 -3.14 -3.75 -13.36
CA TYR A 94 -4.03 -3.82 -12.20
C TYR A 94 -4.83 -2.54 -12.09
N PRO A 95 -6.14 -2.56 -12.38
CA PRO A 95 -6.98 -1.37 -12.27
C PRO A 95 -7.25 -1.00 -10.81
N ALA A 96 -7.77 0.22 -10.61
CA ALA A 96 -8.20 0.69 -9.29
C ALA A 96 -9.11 -0.34 -8.61
N GLY A 97 -8.91 -0.54 -7.31
CA GLY A 97 -9.64 -1.53 -6.53
C GLY A 97 -8.96 -2.89 -6.43
N THR A 98 -7.82 -3.08 -7.09
CA THR A 98 -7.09 -4.34 -7.05
C THR A 98 -6.13 -4.39 -5.88
N PHE A 99 -6.14 -5.51 -5.17
CA PHE A 99 -5.13 -5.84 -4.18
C PHE A 99 -4.09 -6.80 -4.79
N VAL A 100 -2.81 -6.51 -4.58
CA VAL A 100 -1.70 -7.34 -5.07
C VAL A 100 -0.81 -7.70 -3.89
N HIS A 101 -0.61 -9.00 -3.68
CA HIS A 101 0.34 -9.51 -2.71
C HIS A 101 1.63 -9.92 -3.43
N ASN A 102 2.71 -9.25 -3.11
CA ASN A 102 4.03 -9.57 -3.63
C ASN A 102 4.82 -10.28 -2.51
N PRO A 103 5.01 -11.61 -2.59
CA PRO A 103 5.71 -12.34 -1.53
C PRO A 103 7.17 -11.91 -1.42
N ALA A 104 7.76 -12.17 -0.26
CA ALA A 104 9.18 -11.95 -0.06
C ALA A 104 9.98 -12.69 -1.14
N GLY A 105 10.98 -12.03 -1.70
CA GLY A 105 11.80 -12.58 -2.78
C GLY A 105 11.25 -12.33 -4.18
N SER A 106 10.00 -11.90 -4.31
CA SER A 106 9.45 -11.52 -5.62
C SER A 106 10.04 -10.19 -6.09
N SER A 107 9.98 -9.96 -7.39
CA SER A 107 10.49 -8.73 -8.00
C SER A 107 9.60 -8.29 -9.15
N HIS A 108 9.56 -6.98 -9.36
CA HIS A 108 8.77 -6.39 -10.43
C HIS A 108 9.39 -5.05 -10.87
N VAL A 109 8.82 -4.45 -11.90
CA VAL A 109 9.16 -3.10 -12.35
C VAL A 109 7.91 -2.25 -12.29
N PRO A 110 7.65 -1.56 -11.16
CA PRO A 110 6.47 -0.71 -11.02
C PRO A 110 6.42 0.39 -12.07
N GLN A 111 5.26 0.57 -12.65
CA GLN A 111 5.07 1.55 -13.72
C GLN A 111 3.58 1.82 -13.95
N SER A 112 3.27 2.89 -14.67
CA SER A 112 1.90 3.18 -15.07
C SER A 112 1.88 4.03 -16.32
N VAL A 113 1.21 3.56 -17.38
CA VAL A 113 1.06 4.32 -18.62
C VAL A 113 0.12 5.51 -18.42
N GLN A 114 -1.00 5.29 -17.73
CA GLN A 114 -2.02 6.32 -17.51
C GLN A 114 -1.75 7.18 -16.29
N GLY A 115 -0.84 6.76 -15.43
CA GLY A 115 -0.71 7.27 -14.09
C GLY A 115 -1.58 6.49 -13.11
N CYS A 116 -1.15 6.43 -11.86
CA CYS A 116 -1.90 5.75 -10.81
C CYS A 116 -1.47 6.23 -9.43
N VAL A 117 -2.30 5.89 -8.46
CA VAL A 117 -1.96 6.03 -7.04
C VAL A 117 -2.11 4.65 -6.42
N ILE A 118 -1.09 4.20 -5.72
CA ILE A 118 -1.11 2.93 -5.00
C ILE A 118 -0.82 3.16 -3.52
N PHE A 119 -1.47 2.39 -2.68
CA PHE A 119 -1.12 2.26 -1.27
C PHE A 119 -0.23 1.03 -1.13
N VAL A 120 0.88 1.18 -0.41
CA VAL A 120 1.89 0.13 -0.26
C VAL A 120 2.12 -0.10 1.23
N PHE A 121 2.10 -1.37 1.62
CA PHE A 121 2.36 -1.75 3.00
C PHE A 121 3.44 -2.82 3.06
N TYR A 122 4.47 -2.53 3.86
CA TYR A 122 5.54 -3.49 4.16
C TYR A 122 5.39 -3.93 5.61
N PRO A 123 4.83 -5.11 5.88
CA PRO A 123 4.60 -5.54 7.27
C PRO A 123 5.88 -5.75 8.05
N GLN A 124 7.00 -5.99 7.37
CA GLN A 124 8.30 -6.22 8.01
C GLN A 124 9.30 -5.08 7.76
N GLY A 125 8.84 -4.02 7.12
CA GLY A 125 9.70 -2.88 6.81
C GLY A 125 10.52 -2.97 5.53
#